data_abc3267b8a860c6ee7567923ef3546bf
#
_entry.id   abc3267b8a860c6ee7567923ef3546bf
#
_cell.length_a   1.000
_cell.length_b   1.000
_cell.length_c   1.000
_cell.angle_alpha   90.00
_cell.angle_beta   90.00
_cell.angle_gamma   90.00
#
_symmetry.space_group_name_H-M   'P 1'
#
loop_
_entity.id
_entity.type
_entity.pdbx_description
1 polymer ?
#
loop_
_entity_poly.entity_id
_entity_poly.type
_entity_poly.pdbx_seq_one_letter_code
_entity_poly.pdbx_strand_id
1 'polypeptide(L)'
;MNPFKYGNIVQDAFFTNRAIELERVKQAMDSENHLVLISPRRFGKSSLIRKALSQLNRPSITIDLMKVLSVSDLAAQLLKGVFCIYPLEKVKHIIAHFRILPTISMNPVSDAIDVTFMPMQNSSVALEDALSLVEKVSSPEHRIIVVLDEFQEVNSIQKGLDRQLRSIMQGQRGINYIFLGSQESMMTEIFEHKKSPFYHFGQLMHLSKIPYDDFYLYIKQRLLDKPDCTAEEREAYMDSTVKGILAITKCHPYYTQQLASAVYNLMQYESCFDNVIPSAVNMLVSEHDLDYERLWLSMNLTDRKVLSSLTQAGTADAALQMHTSTAYSSINRLIKKGYVIKTETFEIEDPFFARWIVRR
;
A
#
# COMPACT_ATOMS: atom_id res chain seq x y z
N MET A 1 19.69 18.07 2.57
CA MET A 1 19.12 16.74 2.24
C MET A 1 17.71 16.94 1.75
N ASN A 2 17.29 16.27 0.65
CA ASN A 2 15.93 16.41 0.10
C ASN A 2 14.89 15.87 1.11
N PRO A 3 13.92 16.70 1.52
CA PRO A 3 12.94 16.32 2.53
C PRO A 3 11.78 15.47 1.98
N PHE A 4 11.65 15.34 0.67
CA PHE A 4 10.60 14.59 0.02
C PHE A 4 11.05 13.14 -0.23
N LYS A 5 10.30 12.18 0.29
CA LYS A 5 10.61 10.75 0.21
C LYS A 5 9.48 10.00 -0.48
N TYR A 6 9.84 9.16 -1.46
CA TYR A 6 8.94 8.28 -2.19
C TYR A 6 9.61 6.94 -2.49
N GLY A 7 8.85 5.93 -2.86
CA GLY A 7 9.36 4.58 -3.20
C GLY A 7 9.67 3.68 -2.01
N ASN A 8 9.82 4.23 -0.81
CA ASN A 8 10.09 3.49 0.42
C ASN A 8 8.97 3.72 1.45
N ILE A 9 8.96 2.89 2.50
CA ILE A 9 8.07 3.11 3.63
C ILE A 9 8.55 4.35 4.38
N VAL A 10 7.66 5.33 4.47
CA VAL A 10 7.96 6.64 5.07
C VAL A 10 7.74 6.59 6.57
N GLN A 11 8.66 7.15 7.34
CA GLN A 11 8.62 7.20 8.81
C GLN A 11 8.83 8.62 9.34
N ASP A 12 8.35 8.87 10.52
CA ASP A 12 8.56 10.06 11.35
C ASP A 12 8.37 11.42 10.65
N ALA A 13 9.41 12.23 10.53
CA ALA A 13 9.37 13.58 9.94
C ALA A 13 8.95 13.62 8.47
N PHE A 14 9.04 12.50 7.77
CA PHE A 14 8.65 12.38 6.36
C PHE A 14 7.20 11.87 6.19
N PHE A 15 6.57 11.45 7.29
CA PHE A 15 5.17 11.01 7.26
C PHE A 15 4.26 12.22 7.11
N THR A 16 3.55 12.28 5.99
CA THR A 16 2.60 13.35 5.70
C THR A 16 1.32 13.11 6.48
N ASN A 17 0.76 14.17 7.03
CA ASN A 17 -0.42 14.19 7.87
C ASN A 17 -1.51 13.16 7.45
N ARG A 18 -1.88 12.29 8.35
CA ARG A 18 -3.01 11.36 8.30
C ARG A 18 -3.46 11.11 9.74
N ALA A 19 -3.59 12.19 10.49
CA ALA A 19 -3.88 12.11 11.92
C ALA A 19 -5.19 11.37 12.21
N ILE A 20 -6.24 11.65 11.42
CA ILE A 20 -7.56 11.01 11.57
C ILE A 20 -7.48 9.52 11.24
N GLU A 21 -6.84 9.16 10.12
CA GLU A 21 -6.69 7.77 9.72
C GLU A 21 -5.79 7.00 10.69
N LEU A 22 -4.73 7.64 11.18
CA LEU A 22 -3.83 7.04 12.17
C LEU A 22 -4.56 6.72 13.48
N GLU A 23 -5.38 7.64 13.99
CA GLU A 23 -6.18 7.40 15.19
C GLU A 23 -7.22 6.30 14.98
N ARG A 24 -7.91 6.27 13.84
CA ARG A 24 -8.85 5.18 13.50
C ARG A 24 -8.16 3.83 13.44
N VAL A 25 -6.97 3.75 12.83
CA VAL A 25 -6.19 2.52 12.77
C VAL A 25 -5.77 2.08 14.18
N LYS A 26 -5.31 3.00 15.04
CA LYS A 26 -4.95 2.70 16.43
C LYS A 26 -6.15 2.21 17.23
N GLN A 27 -7.31 2.88 17.11
CA GLN A 27 -8.55 2.44 17.76
C GLN A 27 -8.97 1.03 17.31
N ALA A 28 -8.85 0.73 16.00
CA ALA A 28 -9.14 -0.62 15.51
C ALA A 28 -8.14 -1.65 16.07
N MET A 29 -6.86 -1.31 16.17
CA MET A 29 -5.83 -2.17 16.75
C MET A 29 -6.05 -2.41 18.25
N ASP A 30 -6.57 -1.46 18.99
CA ASP A 30 -6.86 -1.56 20.43
C ASP A 30 -8.20 -2.25 20.71
N SER A 31 -9.08 -2.34 19.72
CA SER A 31 -10.38 -3.01 19.83
C SER A 31 -10.26 -4.52 19.67
N GLU A 32 -11.37 -5.22 19.85
CA GLU A 32 -11.49 -6.65 19.53
C GLU A 32 -11.78 -6.89 18.04
N ASN A 33 -12.07 -5.84 17.30
CA ASN A 33 -12.42 -5.94 15.89
C ASN A 33 -11.16 -6.03 15.01
N HIS A 34 -11.28 -6.73 13.91
CA HIS A 34 -10.27 -6.76 12.89
C HIS A 34 -10.40 -5.52 11.99
N LEU A 35 -9.31 -5.15 11.31
CA LEU A 35 -9.30 -4.02 10.36
C LEU A 35 -9.03 -4.51 8.95
N VAL A 36 -9.80 -3.99 8.00
CA VAL A 36 -9.57 -4.18 6.56
C VAL A 36 -9.28 -2.81 5.95
N LEU A 37 -8.05 -2.59 5.52
CA LEU A 37 -7.60 -1.32 4.93
C LEU A 37 -7.40 -1.49 3.42
N ILE A 38 -8.22 -0.81 2.65
CA ILE A 38 -8.24 -0.89 1.19
C ILE A 38 -7.84 0.46 0.59
N SER A 39 -6.94 0.45 -0.36
CA SER A 39 -6.67 1.61 -1.22
C SER A 39 -5.83 1.21 -2.42
N PRO A 40 -5.79 2.02 -3.47
CA PRO A 40 -4.87 1.79 -4.58
C PRO A 40 -3.41 1.66 -4.13
N ARG A 41 -2.55 1.17 -5.00
CA ARG A 41 -1.10 1.11 -4.76
C ARG A 41 -0.54 2.49 -4.46
N ARG A 42 0.56 2.56 -3.69
CA ARG A 42 1.29 3.81 -3.40
C ARG A 42 0.53 4.88 -2.62
N PHE A 43 -0.62 4.54 -2.00
CA PHE A 43 -1.40 5.45 -1.13
C PHE A 43 -0.88 5.52 0.30
N GLY A 44 0.15 4.73 0.65
CA GLY A 44 0.80 4.80 1.96
C GLY A 44 0.21 3.88 3.03
N LYS A 45 -0.55 2.81 2.66
CA LYS A 45 -1.09 1.81 3.60
C LYS A 45 -0.04 1.29 4.58
N SER A 46 1.04 0.71 4.05
CA SER A 46 2.09 0.07 4.87
C SER A 46 2.81 1.10 5.76
N SER A 47 2.98 2.35 5.29
CA SER A 47 3.54 3.44 6.11
C SER A 47 2.60 3.81 7.26
N LEU A 48 1.29 3.90 7.01
CA LEU A 48 0.28 4.20 8.02
C LEU A 48 0.25 3.11 9.12
N ILE A 49 0.19 1.84 8.71
CA ILE A 49 0.20 0.71 9.65
C ILE A 49 1.49 0.66 10.46
N ARG A 50 2.65 0.83 9.81
CA ARG A 50 3.93 0.84 10.53
C ARG A 50 4.02 1.98 11.55
N LYS A 51 3.50 3.18 11.20
CA LYS A 51 3.42 4.31 12.13
C LYS A 51 2.50 4.01 13.30
N ALA A 52 1.33 3.42 13.07
CA ALA A 52 0.42 3.00 14.13
C ALA A 52 1.07 1.97 15.07
N LEU A 53 1.69 0.91 14.51
CA LEU A 53 2.39 -0.11 15.28
C LEU A 53 3.53 0.46 16.14
N SER A 54 4.31 1.43 15.61
CA SER A 54 5.40 2.06 16.37
C SER A 54 4.92 2.88 17.56
N GLN A 55 3.65 3.34 17.56
CA GLN A 55 3.06 4.11 18.65
C GLN A 55 2.35 3.25 19.71
N LEU A 56 1.93 2.03 19.36
CA LEU A 56 1.11 1.19 20.24
C LEU A 56 1.90 0.29 21.18
N ASN A 57 3.21 0.18 21.03
CA ASN A 57 4.07 -0.70 21.85
C ASN A 57 3.49 -2.13 22.05
N ARG A 58 2.82 -2.67 21.04
CA ARG A 58 2.24 -4.02 21.04
C ARG A 58 3.01 -4.96 20.13
N PRO A 59 3.13 -6.25 20.48
CA PRO A 59 3.78 -7.22 19.61
C PRO A 59 3.02 -7.36 18.29
N SER A 60 3.76 -7.39 17.17
CA SER A 60 3.16 -7.51 15.86
C SER A 60 3.94 -8.41 14.93
N ILE A 61 3.21 -9.10 14.04
CA ILE A 61 3.74 -9.94 12.97
C ILE A 61 3.21 -9.35 11.66
N THR A 62 4.09 -9.04 10.72
CA THR A 62 3.70 -8.50 9.40
C THR A 62 4.16 -9.47 8.32
N ILE A 63 3.23 -9.93 7.49
CA ILE A 63 3.47 -10.86 6.38
C ILE A 63 2.94 -10.23 5.09
N ASP A 64 3.81 -10.16 4.07
CA ASP A 64 3.46 -9.75 2.72
C ASP A 64 3.11 -11.00 1.89
N LEU A 65 1.83 -11.18 1.58
CA LEU A 65 1.35 -12.38 0.89
C LEU A 65 1.86 -12.50 -0.56
N MET A 66 2.32 -11.42 -1.18
CA MET A 66 3.01 -11.51 -2.49
C MET A 66 4.32 -12.29 -2.42
N LYS A 67 4.94 -12.39 -1.24
CA LYS A 67 6.20 -13.11 -1.02
C LYS A 67 5.99 -14.54 -0.53
N VAL A 68 4.77 -14.90 -0.23
CA VAL A 68 4.42 -16.24 0.26
C VAL A 68 4.23 -17.19 -0.91
N LEU A 69 5.03 -18.26 -0.94
CA LEU A 69 5.06 -19.21 -2.06
C LEU A 69 4.12 -20.41 -1.88
N SER A 70 3.75 -20.71 -0.62
CA SER A 70 2.89 -21.86 -0.28
C SER A 70 2.24 -21.68 1.09
N VAL A 71 1.26 -22.53 1.42
CA VAL A 71 0.64 -22.56 2.76
C VAL A 71 1.67 -22.92 3.85
N SER A 72 2.61 -23.82 3.55
CA SER A 72 3.71 -24.14 4.47
C SER A 72 4.65 -22.97 4.70
N ASP A 73 4.90 -22.17 3.66
CA ASP A 73 5.70 -20.94 3.79
C ASP A 73 4.97 -19.89 4.62
N LEU A 74 3.64 -19.74 4.46
CA LEU A 74 2.83 -18.86 5.32
C LEU A 74 2.95 -19.29 6.81
N ALA A 75 2.83 -20.58 7.08
CA ALA A 75 3.01 -21.12 8.44
C ALA A 75 4.42 -20.84 8.98
N ALA A 76 5.45 -21.02 8.16
CA ALA A 76 6.84 -20.73 8.53
C ALA A 76 7.05 -19.24 8.83
N GLN A 77 6.50 -18.33 8.03
CA GLN A 77 6.60 -16.89 8.27
C GLN A 77 5.86 -16.46 9.55
N LEU A 78 4.71 -17.06 9.89
CA LEU A 78 4.05 -16.84 11.17
C LEU A 78 4.94 -17.25 12.33
N LEU A 79 5.55 -18.44 12.28
CA LEU A 79 6.46 -18.92 13.32
C LEU A 79 7.69 -18.02 13.45
N LYS A 80 8.31 -17.61 12.35
CA LYS A 80 9.42 -16.62 12.37
C LYS A 80 9.00 -15.32 13.06
N GLY A 81 7.80 -14.84 12.77
CA GLY A 81 7.24 -13.66 13.44
C GLY A 81 7.10 -13.86 14.96
N VAL A 82 6.64 -15.03 15.40
CA VAL A 82 6.57 -15.35 16.83
C VAL A 82 7.96 -15.38 17.46
N PHE A 83 8.96 -15.96 16.80
CA PHE A 83 10.34 -16.03 17.34
C PHE A 83 11.02 -14.66 17.40
N CYS A 84 10.62 -13.70 16.55
CA CYS A 84 11.08 -12.31 16.69
C CYS A 84 10.50 -11.61 17.93
N ILE A 85 9.33 -12.04 18.42
CA ILE A 85 8.67 -11.46 19.61
C ILE A 85 9.08 -12.19 20.88
N TYR A 86 9.15 -13.52 20.82
CA TYR A 86 9.40 -14.39 21.96
C TYR A 86 10.63 -15.28 21.73
N PRO A 87 11.56 -15.37 22.69
CA PRO A 87 12.66 -16.34 22.63
C PRO A 87 12.15 -17.76 22.42
N LEU A 88 12.86 -18.54 21.59
CA LEU A 88 12.48 -19.91 21.22
C LEU A 88 12.25 -20.79 22.45
N GLU A 89 13.05 -20.63 23.52
CA GLU A 89 12.96 -21.36 24.75
C GLU A 89 11.59 -21.22 25.42
N LYS A 90 10.96 -20.05 25.32
CA LYS A 90 9.63 -19.80 25.91
C LYS A 90 8.50 -20.51 25.16
N VAL A 91 8.67 -20.78 23.89
CA VAL A 91 7.63 -21.37 23.03
C VAL A 91 7.92 -22.84 22.68
N LYS A 92 9.12 -23.33 22.95
CA LYS A 92 9.57 -24.68 22.60
C LYS A 92 8.63 -25.79 23.11
N HIS A 93 8.10 -25.63 24.32
CA HIS A 93 7.17 -26.60 24.89
C HIS A 93 5.82 -26.65 24.13
N ILE A 94 5.36 -25.53 23.56
CA ILE A 94 4.13 -25.50 22.76
C ILE A 94 4.39 -26.16 21.41
N ILE A 95 5.54 -25.87 20.80
CA ILE A 95 5.94 -26.40 19.48
C ILE A 95 6.11 -27.93 19.58
N ALA A 96 6.58 -28.45 20.69
CA ALA A 96 6.71 -29.91 20.91
C ALA A 96 5.37 -30.67 20.79
N HIS A 97 4.24 -29.98 20.92
CA HIS A 97 2.89 -30.54 20.77
C HIS A 97 2.28 -30.30 19.38
N PHE A 98 3.06 -29.76 18.43
CA PHE A 98 2.58 -29.58 17.05
C PHE A 98 2.37 -30.95 16.40
N ARG A 99 1.30 -31.06 15.63
CA ARG A 99 1.02 -32.26 14.81
C ARG A 99 2.04 -32.42 13.67
N ILE A 100 2.60 -31.28 13.22
CA ILE A 100 3.65 -31.22 12.22
C ILE A 100 4.78 -30.34 12.75
N LEU A 101 5.92 -30.99 13.07
CA LEU A 101 7.07 -30.28 13.62
C LEU A 101 7.81 -29.50 12.51
N PRO A 102 8.08 -28.20 12.72
CA PRO A 102 8.94 -27.43 11.85
C PRO A 102 10.42 -27.82 12.06
N THR A 103 11.20 -27.70 11.01
CA THR A 103 12.66 -27.65 11.11
C THR A 103 13.06 -26.21 11.42
N ILE A 104 13.71 -26.00 12.53
CA ILE A 104 14.19 -24.68 12.99
C ILE A 104 15.70 -24.68 12.92
N SER A 105 16.29 -23.77 12.17
CA SER A 105 17.74 -23.56 12.07
C SER A 105 18.08 -22.10 12.32
N MET A 106 19.29 -21.85 12.80
CA MET A 106 19.81 -20.50 12.99
C MET A 106 20.85 -20.23 11.92
N ASN A 107 20.71 -19.11 11.23
CA ASN A 107 21.71 -18.69 10.26
C ASN A 107 22.95 -18.14 11.01
N PRO A 108 24.12 -18.77 10.87
CA PRO A 108 25.29 -18.38 11.66
C PRO A 108 25.89 -17.01 11.28
N VAL A 109 25.44 -16.44 10.17
CA VAL A 109 25.95 -15.13 9.68
C VAL A 109 25.06 -13.96 10.11
N SER A 110 23.74 -14.19 10.19
CA SER A 110 22.76 -13.12 10.45
C SER A 110 22.02 -13.29 11.79
N ASP A 111 22.31 -14.34 12.56
CA ASP A 111 21.54 -14.76 13.75
C ASP A 111 20.02 -14.90 13.51
N ALA A 112 19.62 -14.92 12.25
CA ALA A 112 18.22 -15.05 11.88
C ALA A 112 17.75 -16.49 12.02
N ILE A 113 16.60 -16.67 12.65
CA ILE A 113 15.94 -17.97 12.76
C ILE A 113 15.29 -18.29 11.41
N ASP A 114 15.65 -19.43 10.84
CA ASP A 114 14.99 -19.99 9.68
C ASP A 114 14.05 -21.13 10.07
N VAL A 115 12.87 -21.16 9.47
CA VAL A 115 11.82 -22.13 9.76
C VAL A 115 11.37 -22.74 8.44
N THR A 116 11.36 -24.06 8.38
CA THR A 116 10.89 -24.80 7.20
C THR A 116 10.04 -25.98 7.62
N PHE A 117 9.18 -26.44 6.72
CA PHE A 117 8.44 -27.70 6.86
C PHE A 117 8.90 -28.67 5.80
N MET A 118 8.94 -29.96 6.13
CA MET A 118 9.29 -30.99 5.16
C MET A 118 8.28 -30.98 3.99
N PRO A 119 8.75 -31.14 2.75
CA PRO A 119 7.87 -31.40 1.60
C PRO A 119 6.96 -32.60 1.87
N MET A 120 5.73 -32.57 1.36
CA MET A 120 4.71 -33.64 1.52
C MET A 120 4.01 -33.73 2.89
N GLN A 121 4.30 -32.85 3.84
CA GLN A 121 3.50 -32.74 5.06
C GLN A 121 2.19 -31.98 4.78
N ASN A 122 1.18 -32.24 5.61
CA ASN A 122 -0.12 -31.55 5.48
C ASN A 122 0.03 -30.05 5.83
N SER A 123 0.18 -29.21 4.82
CA SER A 123 0.38 -27.77 4.98
C SER A 123 -0.78 -27.06 5.71
N SER A 124 -1.99 -27.60 5.59
CA SER A 124 -3.16 -27.08 6.31
C SER A 124 -3.01 -27.25 7.83
N VAL A 125 -2.52 -28.42 8.26
CA VAL A 125 -2.26 -28.69 9.67
C VAL A 125 -1.11 -27.84 10.21
N ALA A 126 -0.05 -27.65 9.43
CA ALA A 126 1.06 -26.76 9.79
C ALA A 126 0.60 -25.31 10.00
N LEU A 127 -0.28 -24.82 9.15
CA LEU A 127 -0.86 -23.48 9.26
C LEU A 127 -1.75 -23.33 10.52
N GLU A 128 -2.60 -24.35 10.80
CA GLU A 128 -3.40 -24.37 12.02
C GLU A 128 -2.53 -24.36 13.27
N ASP A 129 -1.47 -25.17 13.30
CA ASP A 129 -0.54 -25.23 14.44
C ASP A 129 0.19 -23.90 14.63
N ALA A 130 0.64 -23.25 13.54
CA ALA A 130 1.29 -21.94 13.57
C ALA A 130 0.35 -20.85 14.11
N LEU A 131 -0.88 -20.75 13.60
CA LEU A 131 -1.88 -19.78 14.07
C LEU A 131 -2.32 -20.07 15.52
N SER A 132 -2.39 -21.35 15.91
CA SER A 132 -2.66 -21.76 17.29
C SER A 132 -1.54 -21.32 18.24
N LEU A 133 -0.27 -21.35 17.80
CA LEU A 133 0.85 -20.83 18.61
C LEU A 133 0.69 -19.32 18.82
N VAL A 134 0.40 -18.55 17.76
CA VAL A 134 0.18 -17.10 17.90
C VAL A 134 -0.91 -16.80 18.93
N GLU A 135 -2.01 -17.55 18.91
CA GLU A 135 -3.10 -17.42 19.89
C GLU A 135 -2.64 -17.76 21.31
N LYS A 136 -1.91 -18.86 21.48
CA LYS A 136 -1.45 -19.34 22.81
C LYS A 136 -0.41 -18.44 23.48
N VAL A 137 0.39 -17.71 22.70
CA VAL A 137 1.38 -16.76 23.24
C VAL A 137 0.82 -15.35 23.41
N SER A 138 -0.39 -15.13 22.96
CA SER A 138 -1.16 -13.90 23.11
C SER A 138 -1.95 -13.91 24.42
N SER A 139 -2.30 -12.73 24.93
CA SER A 139 -3.25 -12.60 26.04
C SER A 139 -4.29 -11.52 25.70
N PRO A 140 -5.46 -11.51 26.37
CA PRO A 140 -6.46 -10.47 26.17
C PRO A 140 -5.93 -9.05 26.42
N GLU A 141 -4.98 -8.90 27.36
CA GLU A 141 -4.36 -7.63 27.71
C GLU A 141 -3.24 -7.25 26.74
N HIS A 142 -2.61 -8.25 26.09
CA HIS A 142 -1.49 -8.09 25.17
C HIS A 142 -1.71 -8.90 23.89
N ARG A 143 -2.77 -8.58 23.15
CA ARG A 143 -3.07 -9.24 21.88
C ARG A 143 -1.97 -8.97 20.86
N ILE A 144 -1.57 -10.01 20.14
CA ILE A 144 -0.65 -9.86 19.02
C ILE A 144 -1.42 -9.28 17.83
N ILE A 145 -0.81 -8.32 17.15
CA ILE A 145 -1.34 -7.77 15.90
C ILE A 145 -0.72 -8.55 14.74
N VAL A 146 -1.55 -9.22 13.93
CA VAL A 146 -1.10 -9.91 12.72
C VAL A 146 -1.56 -9.11 11.51
N VAL A 147 -0.59 -8.53 10.79
CA VAL A 147 -0.80 -7.78 9.56
C VAL A 147 -0.55 -8.68 8.36
N LEU A 148 -1.57 -8.87 7.54
CA LEU A 148 -1.49 -9.59 6.27
C LEU A 148 -1.57 -8.57 5.13
N ASP A 149 -0.41 -8.20 4.57
CA ASP A 149 -0.34 -7.25 3.46
C ASP A 149 -0.58 -7.96 2.12
N GLU A 150 -1.18 -7.23 1.17
CA GLU A 150 -1.62 -7.73 -0.14
C GLU A 150 -2.53 -8.96 -0.04
N PHE A 151 -3.53 -8.89 0.87
CA PHE A 151 -4.41 -10.02 1.21
C PHE A 151 -5.21 -10.56 0.01
N GLN A 152 -5.41 -9.79 -1.05
CA GLN A 152 -6.04 -10.28 -2.28
C GLN A 152 -5.28 -11.45 -2.93
N GLU A 153 -4.00 -11.66 -2.59
CA GLU A 153 -3.20 -12.78 -3.10
C GLU A 153 -3.48 -14.12 -2.37
N VAL A 154 -4.32 -14.12 -1.35
CA VAL A 154 -4.59 -15.32 -0.53
C VAL A 154 -4.97 -16.55 -1.35
N ASN A 155 -5.83 -16.41 -2.35
CA ASN A 155 -6.27 -17.51 -3.21
C ASN A 155 -5.30 -17.81 -4.37
N SER A 156 -4.32 -16.94 -4.61
CA SER A 156 -3.20 -17.21 -5.54
C SER A 156 -2.19 -18.17 -4.92
N ILE A 157 -2.00 -18.13 -3.59
CA ILE A 157 -1.14 -19.08 -2.85
C ILE A 157 -1.73 -20.49 -2.94
N GLN A 158 -3.01 -20.64 -2.61
CA GLN A 158 -3.75 -21.90 -2.74
C GLN A 158 -5.24 -21.60 -2.82
N LYS A 159 -5.91 -22.19 -3.81
CA LYS A 159 -7.37 -22.06 -3.96
C LYS A 159 -8.10 -22.52 -2.70
N GLY A 160 -8.92 -21.65 -2.12
CA GLY A 160 -9.68 -21.93 -0.91
C GLY A 160 -8.92 -21.69 0.40
N LEU A 161 -7.72 -21.12 0.35
CA LEU A 161 -6.97 -20.71 1.54
C LEU A 161 -7.72 -19.66 2.37
N ASP A 162 -8.49 -18.79 1.73
CA ASP A 162 -9.40 -17.86 2.37
C ASP A 162 -10.39 -18.56 3.31
N ARG A 163 -11.01 -19.65 2.88
CA ARG A 163 -11.95 -20.44 3.71
C ARG A 163 -11.26 -21.08 4.91
N GLN A 164 -10.08 -21.62 4.67
CA GLN A 164 -9.27 -22.23 5.73
C GLN A 164 -8.87 -21.20 6.79
N LEU A 165 -8.29 -20.07 6.37
CA LEU A 165 -7.93 -18.98 7.28
C LEU A 165 -9.15 -18.48 8.07
N ARG A 166 -10.28 -18.26 7.39
CA ARG A 166 -11.52 -17.81 8.05
C ARG A 166 -11.99 -18.80 9.13
N SER A 167 -11.93 -20.09 8.84
CA SER A 167 -12.32 -21.14 9.80
C SER A 167 -11.44 -21.13 11.07
N ILE A 168 -10.14 -20.88 10.92
CA ILE A 168 -9.22 -20.82 12.05
C ILE A 168 -9.40 -19.51 12.83
N MET A 169 -9.38 -18.37 12.12
CA MET A 169 -9.37 -17.03 12.70
C MET A 169 -10.64 -16.69 13.47
N GLN A 170 -11.81 -17.22 13.06
CA GLN A 170 -13.08 -16.91 13.72
C GLN A 170 -13.16 -17.37 15.18
N GLY A 171 -12.37 -18.35 15.57
CA GLY A 171 -12.31 -18.85 16.95
C GLY A 171 -11.27 -18.15 17.83
N GLN A 172 -10.43 -17.31 17.26
CA GLN A 172 -9.33 -16.67 17.96
C GLN A 172 -9.75 -15.31 18.55
N ARG A 173 -9.37 -15.07 19.81
CA ARG A 173 -9.68 -13.85 20.57
C ARG A 173 -8.44 -13.07 21.00
N GLY A 174 -7.29 -13.74 21.05
CA GLY A 174 -6.00 -13.13 21.41
C GLY A 174 -5.31 -12.40 20.27
N ILE A 175 -5.87 -12.37 19.07
CA ILE A 175 -5.21 -11.83 17.88
C ILE A 175 -6.08 -10.73 17.23
N ASN A 176 -5.46 -9.58 16.96
CA ASN A 176 -6.06 -8.59 16.06
C ASN A 176 -5.51 -8.79 14.65
N TYR A 177 -6.36 -9.10 13.71
CA TYR A 177 -5.98 -9.21 12.29
C TYR A 177 -6.16 -7.88 11.58
N ILE A 178 -5.16 -7.53 10.76
CA ILE A 178 -5.19 -6.36 9.88
C ILE A 178 -4.93 -6.85 8.46
N PHE A 179 -5.91 -6.65 7.59
CA PHE A 179 -5.86 -7.04 6.20
C PHE A 179 -5.61 -5.80 5.36
N LEU A 180 -4.51 -5.78 4.61
CA LEU A 180 -4.20 -4.69 3.69
C LEU A 180 -4.33 -5.21 2.27
N GLY A 181 -4.89 -4.39 1.38
CA GLY A 181 -4.98 -4.73 -0.03
C GLY A 181 -4.89 -3.51 -0.93
N SER A 182 -4.22 -3.71 -2.07
CA SER A 182 -4.01 -2.66 -3.07
C SER A 182 -4.95 -2.78 -4.27
N GLN A 183 -5.63 -3.90 -4.44
CA GLN A 183 -6.59 -4.13 -5.51
C GLN A 183 -8.01 -4.05 -4.94
N GLU A 184 -8.61 -2.84 -5.01
CA GLU A 184 -9.92 -2.55 -4.40
C GLU A 184 -11.00 -3.54 -4.82
N SER A 185 -11.11 -3.86 -6.10
CA SER A 185 -12.13 -4.79 -6.60
C SER A 185 -12.01 -6.20 -6.03
N MET A 186 -10.78 -6.70 -5.83
CA MET A 186 -10.55 -8.02 -5.24
C MET A 186 -10.79 -8.01 -3.74
N MET A 187 -10.39 -6.95 -3.05
CA MET A 187 -10.64 -6.79 -1.61
C MET A 187 -12.15 -6.65 -1.33
N THR A 188 -12.87 -5.89 -2.15
CA THR A 188 -14.33 -5.80 -2.08
C THR A 188 -15.00 -7.18 -2.31
N GLU A 189 -14.50 -7.97 -3.27
CA GLU A 189 -15.00 -9.33 -3.48
C GLU A 189 -14.78 -10.22 -2.24
N ILE A 190 -13.63 -10.09 -1.56
CA ILE A 190 -13.30 -10.88 -0.37
C ILE A 190 -14.09 -10.41 0.86
N PHE A 191 -14.23 -9.11 1.11
CA PHE A 191 -14.76 -8.60 2.39
C PHE A 191 -16.19 -8.06 2.33
N GLU A 192 -16.70 -7.72 1.15
CA GLU A 192 -18.04 -7.14 1.00
C GLU A 192 -19.03 -8.03 0.23
N HIS A 193 -18.55 -9.07 -0.47
CA HIS A 193 -19.44 -9.97 -1.17
C HIS A 193 -20.06 -10.99 -0.20
N LYS A 194 -21.41 -11.07 -0.18
CA LYS A 194 -22.20 -11.90 0.79
C LYS A 194 -21.83 -13.39 0.81
N LYS A 195 -21.31 -13.94 -0.28
CA LYS A 195 -20.90 -15.36 -0.36
C LYS A 195 -19.44 -15.58 0.02
N SER A 196 -18.68 -14.54 0.30
CA SER A 196 -17.28 -14.65 0.70
C SER A 196 -17.17 -15.14 2.14
N PRO A 197 -16.18 -16.01 2.46
CA PRO A 197 -15.91 -16.42 3.84
C PRO A 197 -15.60 -15.24 4.77
N PHE A 198 -14.97 -14.18 4.25
CA PHE A 198 -14.59 -13.00 5.01
C PHE A 198 -15.63 -11.88 5.01
N TYR A 199 -16.85 -12.15 4.52
CA TYR A 199 -17.91 -11.16 4.55
C TYR A 199 -18.11 -10.58 5.96
N HIS A 200 -17.93 -9.24 6.09
CA HIS A 200 -18.02 -8.50 7.35
C HIS A 200 -17.10 -9.03 8.48
N PHE A 201 -15.94 -9.60 8.16
CA PHE A 201 -15.02 -10.12 9.15
C PHE A 201 -14.19 -9.04 9.87
N GLY A 202 -14.17 -7.82 9.39
CA GLY A 202 -13.46 -6.69 10.00
C GLY A 202 -14.09 -5.35 9.66
N GLN A 203 -13.65 -4.31 10.37
CA GLN A 203 -14.02 -2.94 10.08
C GLN A 203 -13.36 -2.49 8.78
N LEU A 204 -14.17 -2.08 7.82
CA LEU A 204 -13.69 -1.59 6.53
C LEU A 204 -13.21 -0.14 6.65
N MET A 205 -12.05 0.13 6.10
CA MET A 205 -11.50 1.47 5.98
C MET A 205 -10.89 1.66 4.60
N HIS A 206 -11.34 2.68 3.89
CA HIS A 206 -10.74 3.10 2.62
C HIS A 206 -9.76 4.25 2.87
N LEU A 207 -8.54 4.11 2.34
CA LEU A 207 -7.53 5.14 2.44
C LEU A 207 -7.54 5.96 1.15
N SER A 208 -7.99 7.19 1.25
CA SER A 208 -8.08 8.15 0.14
C SER A 208 -6.75 8.87 -0.11
N LYS A 209 -6.71 9.73 -1.13
CA LYS A 209 -5.65 10.71 -1.33
C LYS A 209 -5.48 11.58 -0.07
N ILE A 210 -4.30 12.18 0.08
CA ILE A 210 -4.07 13.11 1.20
C ILE A 210 -4.88 14.38 0.96
N PRO A 211 -5.56 14.95 1.99
CA PRO A 211 -6.29 16.20 1.84
C PRO A 211 -5.42 17.32 1.29
N TYR A 212 -6.01 18.18 0.45
CA TYR A 212 -5.28 19.25 -0.23
C TYR A 212 -4.55 20.18 0.74
N ASP A 213 -5.23 20.66 1.78
CA ASP A 213 -4.66 21.59 2.74
C ASP A 213 -3.50 21.00 3.52
N ASP A 214 -3.61 19.74 3.90
CA ASP A 214 -2.54 19.02 4.59
C ASP A 214 -1.29 18.88 3.70
N PHE A 215 -1.48 18.53 2.43
CA PHE A 215 -0.36 18.42 1.51
C PHE A 215 0.22 19.77 1.12
N TYR A 216 -0.63 20.79 0.97
CA TYR A 216 -0.18 22.16 0.72
C TYR A 216 0.77 22.64 1.81
N LEU A 217 0.35 22.53 3.08
CA LEU A 217 1.16 22.92 4.22
C LEU A 217 2.45 22.11 4.32
N TYR A 218 2.36 20.79 4.09
CA TYR A 218 3.52 19.89 4.13
C TYR A 218 4.58 20.29 3.11
N ILE A 219 4.18 20.56 1.86
CA ILE A 219 5.11 20.93 0.78
C ILE A 219 5.67 22.33 1.05
N LYS A 220 4.82 23.30 1.36
CA LYS A 220 5.21 24.69 1.59
C LYS A 220 6.29 24.82 2.67
N GLN A 221 6.19 24.07 3.76
CA GLN A 221 7.15 24.08 4.86
C GLN A 221 8.50 23.45 4.50
N ARG A 222 8.62 22.76 3.35
CA ARG A 222 9.80 21.95 2.99
C ARG A 222 10.46 22.32 1.68
N LEU A 223 9.83 23.11 0.84
CA LEU A 223 10.45 23.65 -0.36
C LEU A 223 11.49 24.71 0.02
N LEU A 224 12.45 24.92 -0.88
CA LEU A 224 13.46 25.97 -0.74
C LEU A 224 12.86 27.33 -1.11
N ASP A 225 13.29 28.36 -0.40
CA ASP A 225 12.94 29.74 -0.73
C ASP A 225 13.67 30.20 -2.00
N LYS A 226 12.98 30.98 -2.82
CA LYS A 226 13.61 31.67 -3.95
C LYS A 226 14.52 32.77 -3.42
N PRO A 227 15.81 32.80 -3.76
CA PRO A 227 16.73 33.86 -3.38
C PRO A 227 16.41 35.18 -4.12
N ASP A 228 16.99 36.25 -3.65
CA ASP A 228 17.01 37.57 -4.32
C ASP A 228 15.62 38.14 -4.68
N CYS A 229 14.61 37.94 -3.83
CA CYS A 229 13.25 38.46 -4.00
C CYS A 229 12.69 39.01 -2.70
N THR A 230 11.69 39.89 -2.78
CA THR A 230 10.97 40.40 -1.61
C THR A 230 10.20 39.27 -0.90
N ALA A 231 9.76 39.55 0.33
CA ALA A 231 8.98 38.58 1.09
C ALA A 231 7.64 38.24 0.39
N GLU A 232 7.02 39.22 -0.23
CA GLU A 232 5.75 39.05 -0.96
C GLU A 232 5.95 38.22 -2.24
N GLU A 233 7.00 38.50 -3.01
CA GLU A 233 7.36 37.73 -4.22
C GLU A 233 7.70 36.29 -3.88
N ARG A 234 8.40 36.06 -2.77
CA ARG A 234 8.76 34.74 -2.25
C ARG A 234 7.51 33.94 -1.90
N GLU A 235 6.59 34.56 -1.15
CA GLU A 235 5.35 33.94 -0.73
C GLU A 235 4.48 33.58 -1.96
N ALA A 236 4.35 34.50 -2.91
CA ALA A 236 3.61 34.26 -4.15
C ALA A 236 4.24 33.13 -5.00
N TYR A 237 5.56 33.09 -5.09
CA TYR A 237 6.29 32.03 -5.78
C TYR A 237 6.05 30.68 -5.11
N MET A 238 6.21 30.59 -3.80
CA MET A 238 6.00 29.36 -3.02
C MET A 238 4.56 28.86 -3.20
N ASP A 239 3.59 29.76 -3.06
CA ASP A 239 2.17 29.42 -3.21
C ASP A 239 1.87 28.89 -4.62
N SER A 240 2.36 29.55 -5.66
CA SER A 240 2.17 29.12 -7.06
C SER A 240 2.84 27.77 -7.34
N THR A 241 4.03 27.55 -6.79
CA THR A 241 4.79 26.28 -6.96
C THR A 241 4.07 25.12 -6.27
N VAL A 242 3.63 25.29 -5.03
CA VAL A 242 2.90 24.24 -4.29
C VAL A 242 1.58 23.92 -4.98
N LYS A 243 0.81 24.94 -5.37
CA LYS A 243 -0.45 24.76 -6.13
C LYS A 243 -0.23 24.05 -7.46
N GLY A 244 0.84 24.38 -8.17
CA GLY A 244 1.21 23.73 -9.43
C GLY A 244 1.55 22.24 -9.24
N ILE A 245 2.33 21.89 -8.22
CA ILE A 245 2.62 20.50 -7.87
C ILE A 245 1.32 19.73 -7.60
N LEU A 246 0.45 20.28 -6.74
CA LEU A 246 -0.80 19.62 -6.33
C LEU A 246 -1.81 19.51 -7.50
N ALA A 247 -1.88 20.50 -8.38
CA ALA A 247 -2.75 20.46 -9.54
C ALA A 247 -2.35 19.34 -10.54
N ILE A 248 -1.04 19.11 -10.71
CA ILE A 248 -0.54 18.04 -11.59
C ILE A 248 -0.76 16.67 -10.98
N THR A 249 -0.43 16.51 -9.71
CA THR A 249 -0.43 15.21 -9.03
C THR A 249 -1.77 14.86 -8.38
N LYS A 250 -2.70 15.83 -8.34
CA LYS A 250 -4.03 15.69 -7.74
C LYS A 250 -3.98 15.09 -6.32
N CYS A 251 -3.02 15.53 -5.52
CA CYS A 251 -2.77 15.07 -4.14
C CYS A 251 -2.51 13.56 -4.01
N HIS A 252 -2.04 12.90 -5.08
CA HIS A 252 -1.66 11.49 -5.00
C HIS A 252 -0.41 11.34 -4.11
N PRO A 253 -0.42 10.53 -3.04
CA PRO A 253 0.65 10.50 -2.04
C PRO A 253 2.06 10.28 -2.61
N TYR A 254 2.20 9.33 -3.52
CA TYR A 254 3.48 8.98 -4.13
C TYR A 254 3.95 10.04 -5.15
N TYR A 255 3.12 10.38 -6.13
CA TYR A 255 3.52 11.27 -7.22
C TYR A 255 3.70 12.71 -6.76
N THR A 256 2.99 13.15 -5.73
CA THR A 256 3.21 14.47 -5.12
C THR A 256 4.59 14.55 -4.47
N GLN A 257 4.98 13.53 -3.72
CA GLN A 257 6.34 13.46 -3.15
C GLN A 257 7.42 13.37 -4.23
N GLN A 258 7.18 12.61 -5.30
CA GLN A 258 8.11 12.46 -6.41
C GLN A 258 8.32 13.80 -7.15
N LEU A 259 7.23 14.51 -7.51
CA LEU A 259 7.33 15.81 -8.17
C LEU A 259 7.95 16.86 -7.26
N ALA A 260 7.54 16.93 -5.99
CA ALA A 260 8.13 17.85 -5.01
C ALA A 260 9.63 17.58 -4.79
N SER A 261 10.05 16.32 -4.81
CA SER A 261 11.46 15.93 -4.73
C SER A 261 12.25 16.42 -5.96
N ALA A 262 11.70 16.27 -7.16
CA ALA A 262 12.32 16.73 -8.39
C ALA A 262 12.44 18.27 -8.41
N VAL A 263 11.36 18.97 -8.05
CA VAL A 263 11.36 20.43 -7.91
C VAL A 263 12.40 20.92 -6.91
N TYR A 264 12.47 20.29 -5.73
CA TYR A 264 13.47 20.62 -4.71
C TYR A 264 14.90 20.45 -5.22
N ASN A 265 15.19 19.37 -5.95
CA ASN A 265 16.51 19.12 -6.50
C ASN A 265 16.91 20.18 -7.56
N LEU A 266 15.98 20.55 -8.46
CA LEU A 266 16.23 21.60 -9.43
C LEU A 266 16.52 22.94 -8.74
N MET A 267 15.77 23.28 -7.69
CA MET A 267 16.03 24.48 -6.89
C MET A 267 17.38 24.43 -6.17
N GLN A 268 17.77 23.28 -5.64
CA GLN A 268 18.96 23.12 -4.80
C GLN A 268 20.25 22.99 -5.62
N TYR A 269 20.25 22.16 -6.67
CA TYR A 269 21.47 21.78 -7.39
C TYR A 269 21.67 22.55 -8.68
N GLU A 270 20.59 22.95 -9.34
CA GLU A 270 20.64 23.67 -10.60
C GLU A 270 20.32 25.16 -10.42
N SER A 271 19.91 25.58 -9.21
CA SER A 271 19.42 26.94 -8.92
C SER A 271 18.37 27.43 -9.92
N CYS A 272 17.59 26.48 -10.44
CA CYS A 272 16.54 26.75 -11.43
C CYS A 272 15.23 27.06 -10.70
N PHE A 273 14.83 28.31 -10.70
CA PHE A 273 13.57 28.76 -10.09
C PHE A 273 12.51 29.11 -11.15
N ASP A 274 12.95 29.54 -12.33
CA ASP A 274 12.03 29.84 -13.43
C ASP A 274 11.64 28.53 -14.15
N ASN A 275 10.32 28.36 -14.41
CA ASN A 275 9.78 27.16 -15.05
C ASN A 275 10.13 25.84 -14.35
N VAL A 276 10.38 25.84 -13.03
CA VAL A 276 10.83 24.66 -12.27
C VAL A 276 9.85 23.49 -12.38
N ILE A 277 8.53 23.73 -12.37
CA ILE A 277 7.54 22.66 -12.47
C ILE A 277 7.54 22.02 -13.87
N PRO A 278 7.44 22.76 -14.99
CA PRO A 278 7.58 22.18 -16.32
C PRO A 278 8.88 21.40 -16.50
N SER A 279 10.00 21.90 -16.00
CA SER A 279 11.31 21.24 -16.06
C SER A 279 11.29 19.91 -15.28
N ALA A 280 10.79 19.91 -14.04
CA ALA A 280 10.66 18.70 -13.21
C ALA A 280 9.75 17.65 -13.86
N VAL A 281 8.60 18.06 -14.40
CA VAL A 281 7.68 17.16 -15.09
C VAL A 281 8.32 16.57 -16.35
N ASN A 282 9.03 17.40 -17.14
CA ASN A 282 9.71 16.95 -18.35
C ASN A 282 10.79 15.90 -18.01
N MET A 283 11.58 16.15 -16.95
CA MET A 283 12.59 15.22 -16.46
C MET A 283 11.95 13.88 -16.07
N LEU A 284 10.92 13.89 -15.22
CA LEU A 284 10.25 12.67 -14.76
C LEU A 284 9.59 11.90 -15.91
N VAL A 285 8.98 12.56 -16.87
CA VAL A 285 8.40 11.91 -18.05
C VAL A 285 9.49 11.28 -18.92
N SER A 286 10.62 11.96 -19.11
CA SER A 286 11.75 11.45 -19.91
C SER A 286 12.46 10.28 -19.27
N GLU A 287 12.59 10.27 -17.95
CA GLU A 287 13.17 9.15 -17.18
C GLU A 287 12.39 7.84 -17.40
N HIS A 288 11.08 7.93 -17.63
CA HIS A 288 10.19 6.78 -17.81
C HIS A 288 9.72 6.55 -19.25
N ASP A 289 10.28 7.25 -20.23
CA ASP A 289 9.80 7.24 -21.63
C ASP A 289 9.71 5.82 -22.20
N LEU A 290 10.78 5.03 -22.09
CA LEU A 290 10.82 3.66 -22.60
C LEU A 290 9.82 2.73 -21.88
N ASP A 291 9.62 2.92 -20.58
CA ASP A 291 8.68 2.11 -19.81
C ASP A 291 7.23 2.46 -20.19
N TYR A 292 6.94 3.74 -20.37
CA TYR A 292 5.64 4.22 -20.86
C TYR A 292 5.35 3.75 -22.28
N GLU A 293 6.36 3.75 -23.14
CA GLU A 293 6.19 3.22 -24.50
C GLU A 293 5.88 1.73 -24.50
N ARG A 294 6.64 0.91 -23.77
CA ARG A 294 6.37 -0.52 -23.60
C ARG A 294 4.98 -0.77 -23.04
N LEU A 295 4.61 -0.04 -21.99
CA LEU A 295 3.29 -0.10 -21.40
C LEU A 295 2.20 0.22 -22.42
N TRP A 296 2.33 1.31 -23.13
CA TRP A 296 1.39 1.72 -24.18
C TRP A 296 1.26 0.66 -25.27
N LEU A 297 2.37 0.12 -25.75
CA LEU A 297 2.37 -0.91 -26.79
C LEU A 297 1.74 -2.23 -26.33
N SER A 298 1.80 -2.55 -25.06
CA SER A 298 1.16 -3.74 -24.47
C SER A 298 -0.38 -3.65 -24.36
N MET A 299 -0.94 -2.44 -24.51
CA MET A 299 -2.37 -2.20 -24.40
C MET A 299 -3.07 -2.39 -25.74
N ASN A 300 -4.30 -2.90 -25.70
CA ASN A 300 -5.15 -2.96 -26.91
C ASN A 300 -5.65 -1.56 -27.32
N LEU A 301 -6.17 -1.47 -28.54
CA LEU A 301 -6.58 -0.20 -29.13
C LEU A 301 -7.68 0.52 -28.34
N THR A 302 -8.60 -0.24 -27.75
CA THR A 302 -9.71 0.29 -26.95
C THR A 302 -9.19 0.90 -25.65
N ASP A 303 -8.25 0.22 -24.96
CA ASP A 303 -7.64 0.74 -23.74
C ASP A 303 -6.88 2.03 -23.99
N ARG A 304 -6.10 2.10 -25.11
CA ARG A 304 -5.39 3.33 -25.51
C ARG A 304 -6.35 4.48 -25.78
N LYS A 305 -7.47 4.24 -26.51
CA LYS A 305 -8.49 5.27 -26.77
C LYS A 305 -9.11 5.79 -25.48
N VAL A 306 -9.45 4.90 -24.54
CA VAL A 306 -10.00 5.28 -23.23
C VAL A 306 -8.99 6.13 -22.45
N LEU A 307 -7.72 5.72 -22.38
CA LEU A 307 -6.69 6.51 -21.69
C LEU A 307 -6.48 7.88 -22.35
N SER A 308 -6.44 7.96 -23.70
CA SER A 308 -6.35 9.24 -24.40
C SER A 308 -7.55 10.14 -24.10
N SER A 309 -8.76 9.60 -24.04
CA SER A 309 -9.95 10.38 -23.69
C SER A 309 -9.88 10.90 -22.25
N LEU A 310 -9.41 10.10 -21.31
CA LEU A 310 -9.23 10.54 -19.90
C LEU A 310 -8.19 11.65 -19.74
N THR A 311 -7.22 11.79 -20.65
CA THR A 311 -6.25 12.89 -20.61
C THR A 311 -6.81 14.20 -21.17
N GLN A 312 -7.76 14.15 -22.12
CA GLN A 312 -8.28 15.33 -22.83
C GLN A 312 -9.41 16.03 -22.09
N ALA A 313 -10.31 15.29 -21.47
CA ALA A 313 -11.55 15.84 -20.94
C ALA A 313 -11.60 15.94 -19.39
N GLY A 314 -10.69 15.32 -18.69
CA GLY A 314 -10.72 15.29 -17.21
C GLY A 314 -11.99 14.66 -16.60
N THR A 315 -12.92 14.20 -17.44
CA THR A 315 -14.21 13.64 -17.02
C THR A 315 -14.53 12.35 -17.79
N ALA A 316 -15.31 11.49 -17.15
CA ALA A 316 -15.82 10.26 -17.73
C ALA A 316 -16.65 10.49 -19.02
N ASP A 317 -17.15 11.71 -19.24
CA ASP A 317 -18.00 12.06 -20.41
C ASP A 317 -17.27 11.92 -21.75
N ALA A 318 -15.95 12.11 -21.79
CA ALA A 318 -15.20 11.89 -23.01
C ALA A 318 -15.02 10.40 -23.35
N ALA A 319 -14.98 9.52 -22.36
CA ALA A 319 -15.01 8.07 -22.57
C ALA A 319 -16.40 7.59 -23.06
N LEU A 320 -17.46 8.33 -22.78
CA LEU A 320 -18.84 8.06 -23.18
C LEU A 320 -19.11 8.30 -24.68
N GLN A 321 -18.23 8.94 -25.44
CA GLN A 321 -18.32 9.00 -26.91
C GLN A 321 -18.07 7.65 -27.60
N MET A 322 -17.53 6.66 -26.86
CA MET A 322 -17.47 5.27 -27.31
C MET A 322 -18.75 4.54 -26.90
N HIS A 323 -19.09 3.43 -27.59
CA HIS A 323 -20.19 2.55 -27.14
C HIS A 323 -20.05 2.24 -25.64
N THR A 324 -21.02 2.64 -24.85
CA THR A 324 -20.97 2.72 -23.38
C THR A 324 -20.49 1.41 -22.73
N SER A 325 -20.90 0.25 -23.24
CA SER A 325 -20.50 -1.07 -22.73
C SER A 325 -19.02 -1.39 -22.96
N THR A 326 -18.48 -1.01 -24.13
CA THR A 326 -17.08 -1.27 -24.49
C THR A 326 -16.14 -0.38 -23.69
N ALA A 327 -16.49 0.91 -23.54
CA ALA A 327 -15.72 1.85 -22.71
C ALA A 327 -15.69 1.39 -21.23
N TYR A 328 -16.85 1.00 -20.69
CA TYR A 328 -16.96 0.51 -19.31
C TYR A 328 -16.14 -0.76 -19.07
N SER A 329 -16.17 -1.72 -20.00
CA SER A 329 -15.36 -2.93 -19.92
C SER A 329 -13.86 -2.64 -19.96
N SER A 330 -13.44 -1.67 -20.76
CA SER A 330 -12.05 -1.21 -20.83
C SER A 330 -11.63 -0.51 -19.54
N ILE A 331 -12.44 0.40 -19.02
CA ILE A 331 -12.18 1.08 -17.74
C ILE A 331 -12.02 0.06 -16.61
N ASN A 332 -12.94 -0.90 -16.48
CA ASN A 332 -12.84 -1.94 -15.45
C ASN A 332 -11.57 -2.79 -15.57
N ARG A 333 -11.15 -3.11 -16.80
CA ARG A 333 -9.89 -3.81 -17.05
C ARG A 333 -8.68 -2.97 -16.65
N LEU A 334 -8.68 -1.67 -16.97
CA LEU A 334 -7.63 -0.72 -16.61
C LEU A 334 -7.54 -0.50 -15.10
N ILE A 335 -8.70 -0.45 -14.41
CA ILE A 335 -8.76 -0.40 -12.93
C ILE A 335 -8.15 -1.67 -12.33
N LYS A 336 -8.55 -2.86 -12.81
CA LYS A 336 -7.97 -4.12 -12.34
C LYS A 336 -6.46 -4.20 -12.52
N LYS A 337 -5.94 -3.59 -13.59
CA LYS A 337 -4.50 -3.51 -13.85
C LYS A 337 -3.80 -2.38 -13.08
N GLY A 338 -4.53 -1.50 -12.40
CA GLY A 338 -3.99 -0.38 -11.63
C GLY A 338 -3.57 0.82 -12.46
N TYR A 339 -4.01 0.93 -13.72
CA TYR A 339 -3.70 2.10 -14.59
C TYR A 339 -4.70 3.23 -14.46
N VAL A 340 -5.90 2.91 -14.01
CA VAL A 340 -6.98 3.85 -13.74
C VAL A 340 -7.45 3.65 -12.31
N ILE A 341 -7.67 4.73 -11.60
CA ILE A 341 -8.29 4.75 -10.28
C ILE A 341 -9.66 5.42 -10.37
N LYS A 342 -10.57 4.99 -9.52
CA LYS A 342 -11.87 5.61 -9.35
C LYS A 342 -11.85 6.44 -8.07
N THR A 343 -11.92 7.76 -8.23
CA THR A 343 -12.15 8.70 -7.14
C THR A 343 -13.59 9.24 -7.29
N GLU A 344 -13.79 10.54 -7.33
CA GLU A 344 -15.06 11.13 -7.78
C GLU A 344 -15.27 10.89 -9.27
N THR A 345 -14.18 10.86 -10.03
CA THR A 345 -14.13 10.55 -11.47
C THR A 345 -13.15 9.42 -11.74
N PHE A 346 -13.06 8.97 -13.00
CA PHE A 346 -11.99 8.06 -13.41
C PHE A 346 -10.74 8.87 -13.77
N GLU A 347 -9.61 8.48 -13.18
CA GLU A 347 -8.34 9.14 -13.38
C GLU A 347 -7.25 8.13 -13.74
N ILE A 348 -6.32 8.53 -14.63
CA ILE A 348 -5.08 7.77 -14.82
C ILE A 348 -4.28 7.86 -13.52
N GLU A 349 -3.87 6.71 -12.97
CA GLU A 349 -3.19 6.64 -11.67
C GLU A 349 -1.88 7.41 -11.67
N ASP A 350 -1.08 7.25 -12.73
CA ASP A 350 0.19 7.94 -12.92
C ASP A 350 0.01 9.25 -13.72
N PRO A 351 0.17 10.42 -13.08
CA PRO A 351 0.02 11.72 -13.76
C PRO A 351 1.13 11.99 -14.79
N PHE A 352 2.30 11.36 -14.66
CA PHE A 352 3.39 11.52 -15.64
C PHE A 352 3.12 10.65 -16.87
N PHE A 353 2.56 9.47 -16.72
CA PHE A 353 2.07 8.67 -17.82
C PHE A 353 0.93 9.40 -18.58
N ALA A 354 0.01 10.02 -17.84
CA ALA A 354 -1.03 10.86 -18.47
C ALA A 354 -0.42 12.00 -19.31
N ARG A 355 0.61 12.68 -18.82
CA ARG A 355 1.35 13.71 -19.54
C ARG A 355 2.10 13.17 -20.75
N TRP A 356 2.69 11.98 -20.62
CA TRP A 356 3.34 11.29 -21.73
C TRP A 356 2.36 10.98 -22.87
N ILE A 357 1.15 10.51 -22.55
CA ILE A 357 0.08 10.24 -23.56
C ILE A 357 -0.29 11.51 -24.32
N VAL A 358 -0.38 12.65 -23.64
CA VAL A 358 -0.73 13.95 -24.27
C VAL A 358 0.34 14.42 -25.27
N ARG A 359 1.60 14.06 -25.06
CA ARG A 359 2.73 14.43 -25.94
C ARG A 359 2.82 13.57 -27.21
N ARG A 360 2.16 12.41 -27.21
CA ARG A 360 2.21 11.44 -28.30
C ARG A 360 1.16 11.76 -29.37
#